data_0d5477465d5ae220bdcf76b0769d9ce3
#
_entry.id   0d5477465d5ae220bdcf76b0769d9ce3
#
_cell.length_a   1.000
_cell.length_b   1.000
_cell.length_c   1.000
_cell.angle_alpha   90.00
_cell.angle_beta   90.00
_cell.angle_gamma   90.00
#
_symmetry.space_group_name_H-M   'P 1'
#
loop_
_entity.id
_entity.type
_entity.pdbx_description
1 polymer ?
#
loop_
_entity_poly.entity_id
_entity_poly.type
_entity_poly.pdbx_seq_one_letter_code
_entity_poly.pdbx_strand_id
1 'polypeptide(L)'
;MEHIIDKIKSLAIENFEEIRECRRHLHRHPELSFEEFATSRYIQQQLTKFGVSFKADIATTGVVAIIEGNNPGKKTIALRADIDALPITETNTHDYVSTNQGVMHACGHDAHTASLLGVAKILTALKNEFEGTVKLIFQPSEEKLPGGAAVMIEEGVLENPKVESIFAQHVFTPFEVGTVAFCFGNMLASTDEIYITVKGKGGHGAYPHETKDPVVMAAQMLVALQQVVSRNMSPFQPTVLTFGKVIANGATNIIPDEVYLEGTFRAMDEKVREQAHQLIHQIATKTVEAFGGTAAINIVKGY
;
A
#
# COMPACT_ATOMS: atom_id res chain seq x y z
N MET A 1 21.40 -28.85 -5.53
CA MET A 1 20.20 -28.04 -5.20
C MET A 1 19.55 -28.50 -3.89
N GLU A 2 19.25 -29.79 -3.68
CA GLU A 2 18.71 -30.30 -2.40
C GLU A 2 19.54 -29.89 -1.17
N HIS A 3 20.86 -30.04 -1.23
CA HIS A 3 21.77 -29.72 -0.13
C HIS A 3 21.67 -28.26 0.37
N ILE A 4 21.52 -27.26 -0.53
CA ILE A 4 21.40 -25.86 -0.11
C ILE A 4 20.02 -25.56 0.53
N ILE A 5 18.97 -26.23 0.06
CA ILE A 5 17.61 -26.13 0.64
C ILE A 5 17.62 -26.63 2.08
N ASP A 6 18.27 -27.76 2.35
CA ASP A 6 18.35 -28.32 3.70
C ASP A 6 19.18 -27.41 4.64
N LYS A 7 20.25 -26.78 4.14
CA LYS A 7 20.99 -25.80 4.91
C LYS A 7 20.13 -24.57 5.24
N ILE A 8 19.39 -24.04 4.26
CA ILE A 8 18.47 -22.92 4.49
C ILE A 8 17.44 -23.27 5.57
N LYS A 9 16.83 -24.46 5.49
CA LYS A 9 15.86 -24.93 6.51
C LYS A 9 16.49 -25.04 7.90
N SER A 10 17.68 -25.62 7.99
CA SER A 10 18.42 -25.76 9.26
C SER A 10 18.73 -24.39 9.86
N LEU A 11 19.26 -23.45 9.06
CA LEU A 11 19.56 -22.10 9.50
C LEU A 11 18.28 -21.31 9.86
N ALA A 12 17.16 -21.54 9.18
CA ALA A 12 15.89 -20.91 9.52
C ALA A 12 15.40 -21.38 10.90
N ILE A 13 15.51 -22.66 11.20
CA ILE A 13 15.15 -23.22 12.51
C ILE A 13 16.09 -22.67 13.60
N GLU A 14 17.40 -22.68 13.36
CA GLU A 14 18.40 -22.18 14.30
C GLU A 14 18.20 -20.71 14.67
N ASN A 15 17.83 -19.88 13.70
CA ASN A 15 17.65 -18.45 13.88
C ASN A 15 16.23 -18.03 14.27
N PHE A 16 15.29 -18.97 14.36
CA PHE A 16 13.86 -18.67 14.54
C PHE A 16 13.58 -17.79 15.75
N GLU A 17 14.16 -18.10 16.92
CA GLU A 17 13.92 -17.32 18.14
C GLU A 17 14.42 -15.88 18.01
N GLU A 18 15.58 -15.66 17.42
CA GLU A 18 16.13 -14.32 17.20
C GLU A 18 15.23 -13.52 16.25
N ILE A 19 14.75 -14.14 15.17
CA ILE A 19 13.87 -13.48 14.20
C ILE A 19 12.48 -13.20 14.80
N ARG A 20 11.97 -14.12 15.64
CA ARG A 20 10.75 -13.88 16.40
C ARG A 20 10.88 -12.67 17.34
N GLU A 21 12.01 -12.51 18.01
CA GLU A 21 12.26 -11.34 18.85
C GLU A 21 12.41 -10.05 18.02
N CYS A 22 13.00 -10.10 16.82
CA CYS A 22 12.99 -8.99 15.89
C CYS A 22 11.54 -8.57 15.54
N ARG A 23 10.67 -9.53 15.18
CA ARG A 23 9.27 -9.27 14.89
C ARG A 23 8.54 -8.64 16.09
N ARG A 24 8.74 -9.17 17.29
CA ARG A 24 8.11 -8.65 18.51
C ARG A 24 8.61 -7.25 18.88
N HIS A 25 9.90 -6.96 18.62
CA HIS A 25 10.44 -5.63 18.79
C HIS A 25 9.77 -4.63 17.85
N LEU A 26 9.68 -4.95 16.56
CA LEU A 26 9.03 -4.13 15.54
C LEU A 26 7.54 -3.91 15.90
N HIS A 27 6.84 -4.96 16.27
CA HIS A 27 5.42 -4.89 16.65
C HIS A 27 5.18 -3.97 17.86
N ARG A 28 6.10 -3.99 18.83
CA ARG A 28 6.02 -3.17 20.02
C ARG A 28 6.30 -1.68 19.76
N HIS A 29 7.02 -1.37 18.68
CA HIS A 29 7.46 -0.01 18.35
C HIS A 29 7.06 0.40 16.92
N PRO A 30 5.77 0.33 16.57
CA PRO A 30 5.30 0.63 15.22
C PRO A 30 5.38 2.13 14.95
N GLU A 31 5.69 2.49 13.70
CA GLU A 31 5.75 3.87 13.24
C GLU A 31 4.93 4.03 11.97
N LEU A 32 4.35 5.22 11.74
CA LEU A 32 3.52 5.52 10.59
C LEU A 32 4.38 5.73 9.33
N SER A 33 3.71 5.64 8.17
CA SER A 33 4.27 5.84 6.85
C SER A 33 5.09 7.14 6.72
N PHE A 34 6.32 7.05 6.23
CA PHE A 34 7.34 8.10 6.13
C PHE A 34 7.88 8.63 7.47
N GLU A 35 7.48 8.04 8.59
CA GLU A 35 7.94 8.38 9.93
C GLU A 35 8.68 7.23 10.62
N GLU A 36 9.04 6.17 9.88
CA GLU A 36 9.61 4.90 10.37
C GLU A 36 11.11 5.04 10.76
N PHE A 37 11.47 6.12 11.46
CA PHE A 37 12.87 6.43 11.78
C PHE A 37 13.50 5.45 12.78
N ALA A 38 12.78 5.02 13.82
CA ALA A 38 13.30 4.05 14.78
C ALA A 38 13.33 2.65 14.18
N THR A 39 12.34 2.28 13.37
CA THR A 39 12.27 1.05 12.59
C THR A 39 13.44 0.95 11.63
N SER A 40 13.72 2.01 10.86
CA SER A 40 14.88 2.10 9.97
C SER A 40 16.19 1.89 10.72
N ARG A 41 16.40 2.61 11.84
CA ARG A 41 17.59 2.44 12.68
C ARG A 41 17.71 1.01 13.23
N TYR A 42 16.63 0.39 13.64
CA TYR A 42 16.63 -1.00 14.10
C TYR A 42 17.06 -1.97 13.01
N ILE A 43 16.52 -1.82 11.79
CA ILE A 43 16.92 -2.61 10.62
C ILE A 43 18.44 -2.45 10.35
N GLN A 44 18.94 -1.23 10.35
CA GLN A 44 20.37 -0.93 10.15
C GLN A 44 21.24 -1.61 11.23
N GLN A 45 20.81 -1.60 12.49
CA GLN A 45 21.52 -2.27 13.58
C GLN A 45 21.56 -3.79 13.38
N GLN A 46 20.46 -4.42 12.97
CA GLN A 46 20.45 -5.85 12.70
C GLN A 46 21.32 -6.22 11.49
N LEU A 47 21.25 -5.46 10.41
CA LEU A 47 22.12 -5.66 9.24
C LEU A 47 23.60 -5.51 9.60
N THR A 48 23.95 -4.52 10.40
CA THR A 48 25.32 -4.33 10.92
C THR A 48 25.77 -5.54 11.74
N LYS A 49 24.92 -6.03 12.64
CA LYS A 49 25.18 -7.24 13.45
C LYS A 49 25.42 -8.47 12.59
N PHE A 50 24.71 -8.59 11.46
CA PHE A 50 24.85 -9.70 10.52
C PHE A 50 26.04 -9.51 9.55
N GLY A 51 26.72 -8.38 9.58
CA GLY A 51 27.84 -8.06 8.68
C GLY A 51 27.39 -7.77 7.24
N VAL A 52 26.18 -7.27 7.04
CA VAL A 52 25.60 -6.94 5.74
C VAL A 52 25.79 -5.45 5.45
N SER A 53 26.33 -5.13 4.28
CA SER A 53 26.45 -3.74 3.81
C SER A 53 25.08 -3.21 3.35
N PHE A 54 24.78 -1.97 3.69
CA PHE A 54 23.50 -1.34 3.32
C PHE A 54 23.67 0.15 3.03
N LYS A 55 22.66 0.72 2.37
CA LYS A 55 22.40 2.16 2.22
C LYS A 55 21.07 2.46 2.90
N ALA A 56 21.05 3.48 3.73
CA ALA A 56 19.85 3.97 4.43
C ALA A 56 19.33 5.26 3.80
N ASP A 57 18.24 5.77 4.37
CA ASP A 57 17.60 7.05 4.02
C ASP A 57 17.12 7.10 2.55
N ILE A 58 16.79 5.96 1.95
CA ILE A 58 16.16 5.84 0.65
C ILE A 58 14.66 6.09 0.85
N ALA A 59 14.07 6.99 0.08
CA ALA A 59 12.68 7.43 0.30
C ALA A 59 12.42 7.81 1.78
N THR A 60 13.33 8.56 2.39
CA THR A 60 13.34 9.07 3.76
C THR A 60 13.78 8.04 4.81
N THR A 61 13.14 6.89 4.92
CA THR A 61 13.37 5.91 6.01
C THR A 61 13.72 4.51 5.52
N GLY A 62 13.64 4.28 4.21
CA GLY A 62 13.93 2.98 3.61
C GLY A 62 15.39 2.58 3.71
N VAL A 63 15.64 1.27 3.70
CA VAL A 63 16.98 0.67 3.76
C VAL A 63 17.13 -0.34 2.63
N VAL A 64 18.29 -0.29 1.95
CA VAL A 64 18.63 -1.24 0.89
C VAL A 64 19.94 -1.92 1.23
N ALA A 65 19.94 -3.24 1.33
CA ALA A 65 21.14 -4.04 1.59
C ALA A 65 21.48 -4.91 0.38
N ILE A 66 22.74 -5.26 0.23
CA ILE A 66 23.25 -6.08 -0.87
C ILE A 66 24.06 -7.23 -0.32
N ILE A 67 23.75 -8.45 -0.77
CA ILE A 67 24.51 -9.65 -0.44
C ILE A 67 25.01 -10.24 -1.76
N GLU A 68 26.32 -10.22 -1.93
CA GLU A 68 26.99 -10.77 -3.09
C GLU A 68 27.43 -12.21 -2.82
N GLY A 69 26.98 -13.12 -3.68
CA GLY A 69 27.49 -14.48 -3.76
C GLY A 69 28.69 -14.59 -4.70
N ASN A 70 29.00 -15.82 -5.12
CA ASN A 70 29.99 -16.04 -6.19
C ASN A 70 29.49 -15.43 -7.51
N ASN A 71 30.38 -14.91 -8.35
CA ASN A 71 30.03 -14.30 -9.62
C ASN A 71 28.87 -13.27 -9.51
N PRO A 72 29.05 -12.18 -8.72
CA PRO A 72 27.94 -11.27 -8.37
C PRO A 72 27.25 -10.62 -9.57
N GLY A 73 27.96 -10.43 -10.68
CA GLY A 73 27.40 -9.88 -11.93
C GLY A 73 26.56 -10.86 -12.75
N LYS A 74 26.43 -12.13 -12.35
CA LYS A 74 25.71 -13.15 -13.12
C LYS A 74 24.21 -12.88 -13.20
N LYS A 75 23.60 -12.50 -12.08
CA LYS A 75 22.19 -12.20 -11.95
C LYS A 75 21.93 -11.42 -10.66
N THR A 76 20.99 -10.48 -10.71
CA THR A 76 20.53 -9.78 -9.50
C THR A 76 19.03 -10.01 -9.32
N ILE A 77 18.66 -10.49 -8.14
CA ILE A 77 17.26 -10.53 -7.68
C ILE A 77 17.08 -9.61 -6.48
N ALA A 78 15.86 -9.14 -6.27
CA ALA A 78 15.52 -8.41 -5.07
C ALA A 78 14.48 -9.14 -4.24
N LEU A 79 14.57 -8.97 -2.92
CA LEU A 79 13.55 -9.39 -1.96
C LEU A 79 13.07 -8.14 -1.22
N ARG A 80 11.76 -7.98 -1.07
CA ARG A 80 11.14 -6.77 -0.51
C ARG A 80 10.30 -7.09 0.71
N ALA A 81 10.40 -6.24 1.72
CA ALA A 81 9.46 -6.13 2.82
C ALA A 81 9.10 -4.65 3.04
N ASP A 82 7.84 -4.38 3.36
CA ASP A 82 7.35 -3.12 3.87
C ASP A 82 7.67 -2.97 5.36
N ILE A 83 7.73 -1.72 5.87
CA ILE A 83 8.18 -1.46 7.24
C ILE A 83 7.25 -0.55 8.06
N ASP A 84 6.24 0.07 7.44
CA ASP A 84 5.32 1.01 8.09
C ASP A 84 4.15 0.32 8.81
N ALA A 85 3.47 1.08 9.67
CA ALA A 85 2.33 0.66 10.45
C ALA A 85 1.11 1.55 10.19
N LEU A 86 -0.04 1.16 10.73
CA LEU A 86 -1.32 1.81 10.53
C LEU A 86 -1.75 2.65 11.74
N PRO A 87 -2.52 3.74 11.54
CA PRO A 87 -3.07 4.57 12.61
C PRO A 87 -4.27 3.88 13.29
N ILE A 88 -4.02 2.74 13.92
CA ILE A 88 -5.01 1.87 14.59
C ILE A 88 -4.60 1.67 16.03
N THR A 89 -5.53 1.84 16.96
CA THR A 89 -5.30 1.52 18.38
C THR A 89 -5.34 0.01 18.59
N GLU A 90 -4.25 -0.57 19.04
CA GLU A 90 -4.19 -1.99 19.35
C GLU A 90 -5.00 -2.33 20.61
N THR A 91 -5.81 -3.38 20.52
CA THR A 91 -6.65 -3.87 21.63
C THR A 91 -6.23 -5.25 22.16
N ASN A 92 -5.13 -5.80 21.64
CA ASN A 92 -4.58 -7.08 22.08
C ASN A 92 -3.99 -6.97 23.49
N THR A 93 -3.78 -8.14 24.15
CA THR A 93 -3.31 -8.24 25.55
C THR A 93 -2.04 -9.06 25.72
N HIS A 94 -1.35 -9.44 24.61
CA HIS A 94 -0.07 -10.14 24.69
C HIS A 94 1.06 -9.22 25.19
N ASP A 95 2.20 -9.79 25.52
CA ASP A 95 3.34 -9.12 26.16
C ASP A 95 4.16 -8.20 25.24
N TYR A 96 3.87 -8.20 23.94
CA TYR A 96 4.53 -7.36 22.92
C TYR A 96 3.58 -6.41 22.19
N VAL A 97 2.48 -6.00 22.83
CA VAL A 97 1.57 -4.96 22.30
C VAL A 97 2.31 -3.66 21.99
N SER A 98 1.76 -2.89 21.05
CA SER A 98 2.29 -1.58 20.69
C SER A 98 2.45 -0.67 21.91
N THR A 99 3.60 -0.02 22.03
CA THR A 99 3.86 1.05 23.00
C THR A 99 3.51 2.43 22.45
N ASN A 100 3.21 2.55 21.16
CA ASN A 100 2.83 3.78 20.48
C ASN A 100 1.30 3.85 20.40
N GLN A 101 0.69 4.63 21.29
CA GLN A 101 -0.77 4.74 21.33
C GLN A 101 -1.33 5.22 19.98
N GLY A 102 -2.35 4.50 19.47
CA GLY A 102 -3.00 4.81 18.20
C GLY A 102 -2.25 4.33 16.96
N VAL A 103 -1.17 3.56 17.12
CA VAL A 103 -0.40 2.99 16.00
C VAL A 103 -0.20 1.49 16.21
N MET A 104 -0.40 0.67 15.19
CA MET A 104 -0.28 -0.78 15.25
C MET A 104 0.19 -1.36 13.93
N HIS A 105 1.04 -2.39 13.96
CA HIS A 105 1.29 -3.26 12.81
C HIS A 105 0.10 -4.20 12.56
N ALA A 106 -1.02 -3.65 12.07
CA ALA A 106 -2.23 -4.42 11.80
C ALA A 106 -2.19 -5.14 10.44
N CYS A 107 -1.32 -4.72 9.51
CA CYS A 107 -1.13 -5.36 8.21
C CYS A 107 -0.04 -6.46 8.21
N GLY A 108 0.75 -6.57 9.30
CA GLY A 108 1.77 -7.62 9.44
C GLY A 108 3.15 -7.27 8.87
N HIS A 109 3.42 -6.00 8.59
CA HIS A 109 4.71 -5.54 8.06
C HIS A 109 5.89 -5.80 9.02
N ASP A 110 5.63 -5.89 10.33
CA ASP A 110 6.58 -6.37 11.33
C ASP A 110 7.07 -7.80 11.06
N ALA A 111 6.17 -8.69 10.61
CA ALA A 111 6.52 -10.06 10.24
C ALA A 111 7.28 -10.10 8.91
N HIS A 112 6.89 -9.26 7.93
CA HIS A 112 7.58 -9.15 6.64
C HIS A 112 9.03 -8.67 6.84
N THR A 113 9.20 -7.58 7.59
CA THR A 113 10.52 -7.00 7.93
C THR A 113 11.39 -8.01 8.68
N ALA A 114 10.86 -8.67 9.72
CA ALA A 114 11.60 -9.67 10.48
C ALA A 114 12.01 -10.86 9.60
N SER A 115 11.12 -11.34 8.73
CA SER A 115 11.42 -12.40 7.77
C SER A 115 12.58 -12.00 6.84
N LEU A 116 12.57 -10.78 6.30
CA LEU A 116 13.63 -10.29 5.43
C LEU A 116 14.97 -10.14 6.17
N LEU A 117 14.96 -9.74 7.45
CA LEU A 117 16.14 -9.77 8.31
C LEU A 117 16.68 -11.18 8.52
N GLY A 118 15.78 -12.18 8.69
CA GLY A 118 16.15 -13.58 8.75
C GLY A 118 16.82 -14.06 7.47
N VAL A 119 16.27 -13.68 6.33
CA VAL A 119 16.86 -13.95 5.01
C VAL A 119 18.25 -13.32 4.89
N ALA A 120 18.43 -12.07 5.34
CA ALA A 120 19.73 -11.39 5.34
C ALA A 120 20.78 -12.22 6.09
N LYS A 121 20.45 -12.72 7.27
CA LYS A 121 21.35 -13.53 8.10
C LYS A 121 21.68 -14.87 7.44
N ILE A 122 20.68 -15.58 6.91
CA ILE A 122 20.86 -16.87 6.25
C ILE A 122 21.73 -16.73 4.98
N LEU A 123 21.41 -15.75 4.12
CA LEU A 123 22.16 -15.56 2.88
C LEU A 123 23.60 -15.14 3.14
N THR A 124 23.85 -14.36 4.19
CA THR A 124 25.23 -14.00 4.60
C THR A 124 26.04 -15.23 4.99
N ALA A 125 25.44 -16.16 5.74
CA ALA A 125 26.07 -17.43 6.08
C ALA A 125 26.33 -18.33 4.85
N LEU A 126 25.50 -18.22 3.82
CA LEU A 126 25.58 -19.02 2.59
C LEU A 126 26.18 -18.30 1.39
N LYS A 127 26.79 -17.11 1.56
CA LYS A 127 27.27 -16.29 0.45
C LYS A 127 28.22 -16.98 -0.54
N ASN A 128 28.98 -17.99 -0.07
CA ASN A 128 29.89 -18.77 -0.90
C ASN A 128 29.21 -19.99 -1.59
N GLU A 129 27.91 -20.17 -1.41
CA GLU A 129 27.15 -21.34 -1.90
C GLU A 129 26.14 -20.97 -3.00
N PHE A 130 25.97 -19.70 -3.33
CA PHE A 130 25.14 -19.25 -4.45
C PHE A 130 25.91 -18.31 -5.38
N GLU A 131 25.39 -18.09 -6.58
CA GLU A 131 25.94 -17.15 -7.55
C GLU A 131 24.96 -15.98 -7.76
N GLY A 132 25.54 -14.81 -8.09
CA GLY A 132 24.78 -13.59 -8.33
C GLY A 132 24.66 -12.71 -7.08
N THR A 133 23.77 -11.75 -7.14
CA THR A 133 23.52 -10.75 -6.08
C THR A 133 22.07 -10.80 -5.62
N VAL A 134 21.87 -10.72 -4.31
CA VAL A 134 20.56 -10.53 -3.70
C VAL A 134 20.49 -9.14 -3.08
N LYS A 135 19.56 -8.32 -3.57
CA LYS A 135 19.24 -7.01 -3.03
C LYS A 135 18.06 -7.15 -2.06
N LEU A 136 18.21 -6.65 -0.84
CA LEU A 136 17.16 -6.66 0.17
C LEU A 136 16.62 -5.24 0.29
N ILE A 137 15.31 -5.07 0.08
CA ILE A 137 14.64 -3.77 0.05
C ILE A 137 13.67 -3.70 1.22
N PHE A 138 13.97 -2.88 2.21
CA PHE A 138 13.09 -2.53 3.31
C PHE A 138 12.39 -1.22 2.92
N GLN A 139 11.16 -1.36 2.42
CA GLN A 139 10.40 -0.28 1.81
C GLN A 139 9.57 0.47 2.85
N PRO A 140 9.72 1.81 2.97
CA PRO A 140 8.84 2.61 3.81
C PRO A 140 7.48 2.84 3.14
N SER A 141 6.53 3.34 3.91
CA SER A 141 5.26 3.91 3.41
C SER A 141 4.57 3.07 2.34
N GLU A 142 4.15 1.86 2.69
CA GLU A 142 3.27 1.07 1.82
C GLU A 142 1.84 1.57 1.91
N GLU A 143 1.40 2.02 3.09
CA GLU A 143 0.02 2.33 3.43
C GLU A 143 -0.42 3.78 3.10
N LYS A 144 0.50 4.64 2.63
CA LYS A 144 0.22 6.06 2.39
C LYS A 144 0.80 6.55 1.07
N LEU A 145 -0.03 7.24 0.28
CA LEU A 145 0.42 7.87 -0.96
C LEU A 145 1.48 8.97 -0.73
N PRO A 146 2.43 9.15 -1.65
CA PRO A 146 2.52 8.52 -3.00
C PRO A 146 3.02 7.07 -3.01
N GLY A 147 3.30 6.46 -1.85
CA GLY A 147 3.87 5.14 -1.70
C GLY A 147 5.40 5.12 -1.78
N GLY A 148 6.04 4.54 -0.76
CA GLY A 148 7.49 4.49 -0.70
C GLY A 148 8.15 3.73 -1.85
N ALA A 149 7.44 2.74 -2.44
CA ALA A 149 7.94 2.02 -3.60
C ALA A 149 8.19 2.93 -4.80
N ALA A 150 7.25 3.84 -5.12
CA ALA A 150 7.39 4.78 -6.22
C ALA A 150 8.60 5.69 -6.00
N VAL A 151 8.74 6.27 -4.80
CA VAL A 151 9.88 7.14 -4.44
C VAL A 151 11.21 6.37 -4.51
N MET A 152 11.28 5.14 -3.97
CA MET A 152 12.48 4.31 -4.06
C MET A 152 12.87 3.98 -5.51
N ILE A 153 11.89 3.76 -6.40
CA ILE A 153 12.14 3.52 -7.83
C ILE A 153 12.71 4.77 -8.50
N GLU A 154 12.14 5.95 -8.22
CA GLU A 154 12.67 7.24 -8.71
C GLU A 154 14.10 7.49 -8.22
N GLU A 155 14.45 7.06 -7.00
CA GLU A 155 15.80 7.11 -6.44
C GLU A 155 16.72 5.99 -6.97
N GLY A 156 16.25 5.15 -7.89
CA GLY A 156 17.04 4.13 -8.58
C GLY A 156 17.25 2.84 -7.80
N VAL A 157 16.36 2.47 -6.88
CA VAL A 157 16.50 1.25 -6.06
C VAL A 157 16.64 -0.04 -6.88
N LEU A 158 16.08 -0.08 -8.08
CA LEU A 158 16.15 -1.23 -8.97
C LEU A 158 17.39 -1.24 -9.87
N GLU A 159 18.21 -0.19 -9.81
CA GLU A 159 19.46 -0.04 -10.56
C GLU A 159 20.68 -0.26 -9.63
N ASN A 160 21.85 -0.48 -10.20
CA ASN A 160 23.17 -0.57 -9.55
C ASN A 160 23.24 -1.48 -8.31
N PRO A 161 23.18 -2.82 -8.48
CA PRO A 161 23.03 -3.58 -9.70
C PRO A 161 21.58 -3.62 -10.17
N LYS A 162 21.37 -3.75 -11.49
CA LYS A 162 20.04 -3.81 -12.09
C LYS A 162 19.31 -5.08 -11.67
N VAL A 163 18.11 -4.93 -11.10
CA VAL A 163 17.27 -6.03 -10.64
C VAL A 163 16.54 -6.66 -11.81
N GLU A 164 16.66 -7.99 -11.96
CA GLU A 164 15.98 -8.75 -13.00
C GLU A 164 14.60 -9.30 -12.54
N SER A 165 14.48 -9.57 -11.25
CA SER A 165 13.24 -10.07 -10.64
C SER A 165 13.17 -9.62 -9.18
N ILE A 166 11.96 -9.27 -8.74
CA ILE A 166 11.70 -8.91 -7.34
C ILE A 166 10.63 -9.84 -6.76
N PHE A 167 10.82 -10.24 -5.51
CA PHE A 167 9.90 -11.09 -4.77
C PHE A 167 9.52 -10.40 -3.47
N ALA A 168 8.25 -10.49 -3.11
CA ALA A 168 7.71 -10.08 -1.83
C ALA A 168 6.74 -11.15 -1.33
N GLN A 169 6.52 -11.19 -0.03
CA GLN A 169 5.48 -12.01 0.58
C GLN A 169 4.59 -11.13 1.44
N HIS A 170 3.34 -11.55 1.61
CA HIS A 170 2.41 -10.90 2.52
C HIS A 170 1.77 -11.97 3.42
N VAL A 171 1.68 -11.71 4.73
CA VAL A 171 0.92 -12.57 5.64
C VAL A 171 -0.56 -12.46 5.33
N PHE A 172 -1.27 -13.59 5.32
CA PHE A 172 -2.68 -13.61 4.93
C PHE A 172 -3.48 -14.52 5.88
N THR A 173 -4.17 -13.92 6.81
CA THR A 173 -4.83 -14.58 7.94
C THR A 173 -5.94 -15.59 7.56
N PRO A 174 -6.61 -15.54 6.39
CA PRO A 174 -7.56 -16.58 5.98
C PRO A 174 -6.96 -17.96 5.69
N PHE A 175 -5.64 -18.06 5.52
CA PHE A 175 -4.96 -19.33 5.30
C PHE A 175 -4.32 -19.88 6.59
N GLU A 176 -4.26 -21.19 6.69
CA GLU A 176 -3.56 -21.85 7.80
C GLU A 176 -2.05 -21.59 7.74
N VAL A 177 -1.42 -21.52 8.92
CA VAL A 177 0.03 -21.37 9.05
C VAL A 177 0.76 -22.50 8.33
N GLY A 178 1.77 -22.15 7.53
CA GLY A 178 2.52 -23.09 6.71
C GLY A 178 1.99 -23.22 5.28
N THR A 179 0.86 -22.60 4.96
CA THR A 179 0.34 -22.51 3.59
C THR A 179 0.97 -21.34 2.87
N VAL A 180 1.35 -21.57 1.60
CA VAL A 180 1.81 -20.51 0.68
C VAL A 180 0.90 -20.51 -0.54
N ALA A 181 0.35 -19.34 -0.88
CA ALA A 181 -0.53 -19.17 -2.02
C ALA A 181 0.13 -18.32 -3.10
N PHE A 182 -0.10 -18.67 -4.35
CA PHE A 182 0.35 -17.94 -5.53
C PHE A 182 -0.83 -17.68 -6.46
N CYS A 183 -0.80 -16.53 -7.12
CA CYS A 183 -1.73 -16.21 -8.21
C CYS A 183 -0.94 -16.00 -9.50
N PHE A 184 -1.40 -16.60 -10.60
CA PHE A 184 -0.86 -16.31 -11.91
C PHE A 184 -1.48 -15.02 -12.46
N GLY A 185 -0.65 -14.12 -12.97
CA GLY A 185 -1.10 -12.81 -13.47
C GLY A 185 -1.22 -11.78 -12.34
N ASN A 186 -2.20 -10.89 -12.47
CA ASN A 186 -2.40 -9.81 -11.49
C ASN A 186 -3.01 -10.37 -10.20
N MET A 187 -2.34 -10.18 -9.10
CA MET A 187 -2.76 -10.65 -7.77
C MET A 187 -3.50 -9.57 -6.98
N LEU A 188 -3.07 -8.33 -7.08
CA LEU A 188 -3.62 -7.19 -6.35
C LEU A 188 -4.18 -6.15 -7.32
N ALA A 189 -5.28 -5.50 -6.91
CA ALA A 189 -5.85 -4.38 -7.63
C ALA A 189 -5.09 -3.09 -7.30
N SER A 190 -5.10 -2.15 -8.25
CA SER A 190 -4.67 -0.77 -7.99
C SER A 190 -5.57 -0.09 -6.97
N THR A 191 -5.11 0.99 -6.37
CA THR A 191 -5.91 1.82 -5.46
C THR A 191 -5.86 3.28 -5.90
N ASP A 192 -7.04 3.89 -6.03
CA ASP A 192 -7.17 5.32 -6.30
C ASP A 192 -8.11 5.96 -5.29
N GLU A 193 -7.80 7.19 -4.92
CA GLU A 193 -8.67 8.02 -4.09
C GLU A 193 -9.40 9.03 -4.97
N ILE A 194 -10.70 9.18 -4.76
CA ILE A 194 -11.56 10.06 -5.54
C ILE A 194 -12.18 11.09 -4.61
N TYR A 195 -11.96 12.36 -4.94
CA TYR A 195 -12.51 13.50 -4.24
C TYR A 195 -13.38 14.31 -5.19
N ILE A 196 -14.66 14.49 -4.85
CA ILE A 196 -15.60 15.25 -5.68
C ILE A 196 -16.26 16.33 -4.83
N THR A 197 -16.24 17.57 -5.33
CA THR A 197 -17.04 18.67 -4.78
C THR A 197 -18.09 19.06 -5.80
N VAL A 198 -19.35 18.83 -5.46
CA VAL A 198 -20.52 19.28 -6.24
C VAL A 198 -20.93 20.64 -5.74
N LYS A 199 -20.90 21.67 -6.61
CA LYS A 199 -21.30 23.03 -6.28
C LYS A 199 -22.60 23.39 -6.98
N GLY A 200 -23.49 24.01 -6.22
CA GLY A 200 -24.76 24.52 -6.68
C GLY A 200 -25.05 25.94 -6.20
N LYS A 201 -26.25 26.20 -5.85
CA LYS A 201 -26.71 27.42 -5.17
C LYS A 201 -27.68 27.01 -4.07
N GLY A 202 -27.26 27.18 -2.83
CA GLY A 202 -28.07 26.90 -1.65
C GLY A 202 -29.18 27.93 -1.45
N GLY A 203 -30.00 27.67 -0.44
CA GLY A 203 -31.10 28.56 -0.10
C GLY A 203 -32.09 27.94 0.89
N HIS A 204 -33.25 28.60 1.03
CA HIS A 204 -34.26 28.14 1.95
C HIS A 204 -34.99 26.89 1.39
N GLY A 205 -35.07 25.81 2.18
CA GLY A 205 -35.63 24.52 1.76
C GLY A 205 -37.08 24.55 1.27
N ALA A 206 -37.89 25.58 1.65
CA ALA A 206 -39.25 25.78 1.14
C ALA A 206 -39.30 26.53 -0.21
N TYR A 207 -38.17 27.06 -0.71
CA TYR A 207 -38.04 27.76 -2.00
C TYR A 207 -37.03 27.09 -2.92
N PRO A 208 -37.12 25.76 -3.17
CA PRO A 208 -36.10 25.03 -3.96
C PRO A 208 -35.99 25.53 -5.40
N HIS A 209 -37.04 26.16 -5.95
CA HIS A 209 -37.06 26.75 -7.30
C HIS A 209 -36.13 27.96 -7.46
N GLU A 210 -35.67 28.57 -6.38
CA GLU A 210 -34.67 29.67 -6.37
C GLU A 210 -33.23 29.17 -6.22
N THR A 211 -33.08 27.85 -6.05
CA THR A 211 -31.78 27.19 -5.77
C THR A 211 -31.27 26.37 -6.96
N LYS A 212 -30.06 25.87 -6.82
CA LYS A 212 -29.49 24.78 -7.59
C LYS A 212 -29.00 23.74 -6.56
N ASP A 213 -29.86 22.82 -6.17
CA ASP A 213 -29.68 21.94 -5.02
C ASP A 213 -28.53 20.94 -5.23
N PRO A 214 -27.34 21.13 -4.60
CA PRO A 214 -26.20 20.22 -4.79
C PRO A 214 -26.41 18.87 -4.13
N VAL A 215 -27.34 18.74 -3.17
CA VAL A 215 -27.63 17.44 -2.52
C VAL A 215 -28.32 16.51 -3.51
N VAL A 216 -29.32 17.01 -4.25
CA VAL A 216 -30.01 16.26 -5.30
C VAL A 216 -29.07 15.95 -6.46
N MET A 217 -28.23 16.93 -6.87
CA MET A 217 -27.22 16.73 -7.90
C MET A 217 -26.23 15.61 -7.53
N ALA A 218 -25.69 15.63 -6.30
CA ALA A 218 -24.77 14.62 -5.79
C ALA A 218 -25.42 13.22 -5.75
N ALA A 219 -26.67 13.13 -5.32
CA ALA A 219 -27.41 11.87 -5.30
C ALA A 219 -27.57 11.28 -6.72
N GLN A 220 -27.98 12.10 -7.70
CA GLN A 220 -28.08 11.67 -9.11
C GLN A 220 -26.73 11.28 -9.69
N MET A 221 -25.69 12.06 -9.40
CA MET A 221 -24.32 11.76 -9.83
C MET A 221 -23.82 10.42 -9.26
N LEU A 222 -24.04 10.14 -7.97
CA LEU A 222 -23.67 8.87 -7.35
C LEU A 222 -24.34 7.67 -8.02
N VAL A 223 -25.64 7.79 -8.33
CA VAL A 223 -26.39 6.74 -9.06
C VAL A 223 -25.83 6.58 -10.48
N ALA A 224 -25.57 7.67 -11.20
CA ALA A 224 -25.03 7.65 -12.56
C ALA A 224 -23.61 7.04 -12.60
N LEU A 225 -22.77 7.34 -11.63
CA LEU A 225 -21.40 6.80 -11.52
C LEU A 225 -21.35 5.29 -11.36
N GLN A 226 -22.42 4.64 -10.84
CA GLN A 226 -22.49 3.17 -10.79
C GLN A 226 -22.41 2.54 -12.19
N GLN A 227 -22.78 3.28 -13.23
CA GLN A 227 -22.67 2.80 -14.62
C GLN A 227 -21.23 2.65 -15.09
N VAL A 228 -20.25 3.31 -14.46
CA VAL A 228 -18.83 3.11 -14.76
C VAL A 228 -18.50 1.63 -14.69
N VAL A 229 -18.81 0.99 -13.56
CA VAL A 229 -18.56 -0.44 -13.37
C VAL A 229 -19.61 -1.30 -14.07
N SER A 230 -20.90 -1.03 -13.83
CA SER A 230 -21.97 -1.95 -14.21
C SER A 230 -22.27 -1.99 -15.72
N ARG A 231 -21.89 -0.96 -16.51
CA ARG A 231 -22.24 -0.84 -17.94
C ARG A 231 -21.04 -0.55 -18.86
N ASN A 232 -19.91 -0.12 -18.32
CA ASN A 232 -18.77 0.28 -19.12
C ASN A 232 -17.53 -0.58 -18.93
N MET A 233 -17.44 -1.37 -17.84
CA MET A 233 -16.36 -2.32 -17.62
C MET A 233 -16.77 -3.72 -18.01
N SER A 234 -15.79 -4.48 -18.55
CA SER A 234 -15.99 -5.89 -18.86
C SER A 234 -16.23 -6.71 -17.58
N PRO A 235 -17.20 -7.64 -17.55
CA PRO A 235 -17.41 -8.50 -16.39
C PRO A 235 -16.21 -9.43 -16.08
N PHE A 236 -15.29 -9.58 -17.01
CA PHE A 236 -14.03 -10.35 -16.84
C PHE A 236 -12.88 -9.51 -16.30
N GLN A 237 -13.09 -8.23 -16.06
CA GLN A 237 -12.10 -7.30 -15.53
C GLN A 237 -12.63 -6.71 -14.21
N PRO A 238 -12.28 -7.32 -13.06
CA PRO A 238 -12.76 -6.86 -11.76
C PRO A 238 -12.43 -5.40 -11.51
N THR A 239 -13.45 -4.61 -11.20
CA THR A 239 -13.33 -3.19 -10.85
C THR A 239 -14.29 -2.85 -9.72
N VAL A 240 -13.90 -1.90 -8.87
CA VAL A 240 -14.72 -1.41 -7.77
C VAL A 240 -14.72 0.12 -7.79
N LEU A 241 -15.92 0.71 -7.67
CA LEU A 241 -16.10 2.14 -7.42
C LEU A 241 -17.01 2.32 -6.22
N THR A 242 -16.47 2.92 -5.15
CA THR A 242 -17.21 3.10 -3.89
C THR A 242 -16.99 4.51 -3.35
N PHE A 243 -18.07 5.14 -2.87
CA PHE A 243 -18.00 6.39 -2.13
C PHE A 243 -18.35 6.11 -0.67
N GLY A 244 -17.37 6.26 0.22
CA GLY A 244 -17.50 5.99 1.65
C GLY A 244 -17.88 7.23 2.48
N LYS A 245 -17.78 8.44 1.90
CA LYS A 245 -18.05 9.69 2.61
C LYS A 245 -18.82 10.67 1.74
N VAL A 246 -19.89 11.23 2.31
CA VAL A 246 -20.70 12.29 1.70
C VAL A 246 -21.00 13.32 2.77
N ILE A 247 -20.62 14.56 2.53
CA ILE A 247 -20.84 15.68 3.47
C ILE A 247 -21.66 16.77 2.79
N ALA A 248 -22.82 17.06 3.35
CA ALA A 248 -23.71 18.15 2.97
C ALA A 248 -24.05 18.96 4.23
N ASN A 249 -23.39 20.11 4.41
CA ASN A 249 -23.53 20.93 5.62
C ASN A 249 -24.75 21.86 5.54
N GLY A 250 -25.94 21.28 5.35
CA GLY A 250 -27.22 21.98 5.39
C GLY A 250 -27.94 21.81 6.74
N ALA A 251 -29.22 22.14 6.73
CA ALA A 251 -30.12 21.88 7.85
C ALA A 251 -31.48 21.41 7.30
N THR A 252 -32.43 21.08 8.18
CA THR A 252 -33.76 20.61 7.77
C THR A 252 -34.50 21.54 6.80
N ASN A 253 -34.19 22.82 6.84
CA ASN A 253 -34.79 23.89 6.01
C ASN A 253 -33.74 24.73 5.28
N ILE A 254 -32.47 24.27 5.20
CA ILE A 254 -31.36 24.98 4.52
C ILE A 254 -30.72 24.02 3.52
N ILE A 255 -30.79 24.36 2.24
CA ILE A 255 -30.03 23.72 1.16
C ILE A 255 -28.63 24.30 1.17
N PRO A 256 -27.55 23.48 1.28
CA PRO A 256 -26.17 23.97 1.27
C PRO A 256 -25.74 24.44 -0.12
N ASP A 257 -24.60 25.16 -0.21
CA ASP A 257 -24.03 25.57 -1.50
C ASP A 257 -23.22 24.46 -2.18
N GLU A 258 -22.75 23.48 -1.42
CA GLU A 258 -21.93 22.38 -1.94
C GLU A 258 -22.14 21.06 -1.19
N VAL A 259 -21.76 19.97 -1.86
CA VAL A 259 -21.62 18.63 -1.29
C VAL A 259 -20.23 18.09 -1.62
N TYR A 260 -19.54 17.58 -0.60
CA TYR A 260 -18.24 16.96 -0.72
C TYR A 260 -18.32 15.44 -0.57
N LEU A 261 -17.61 14.71 -1.44
CA LEU A 261 -17.61 13.25 -1.47
C LEU A 261 -16.16 12.73 -1.53
N GLU A 262 -15.91 11.62 -0.82
CA GLU A 262 -14.69 10.83 -0.93
C GLU A 262 -15.03 9.40 -1.31
N GLY A 263 -14.23 8.85 -2.23
CA GLY A 263 -14.41 7.49 -2.72
C GLY A 263 -13.10 6.81 -3.09
N THR A 264 -13.19 5.57 -3.49
CA THR A 264 -12.07 4.78 -4.01
C THR A 264 -12.44 4.09 -5.32
N PHE A 265 -11.45 3.94 -6.20
CA PHE A 265 -11.55 3.11 -7.38
C PHE A 265 -10.46 2.04 -7.35
N ARG A 266 -10.79 0.84 -7.81
CA ARG A 266 -9.89 -0.31 -7.87
C ARG A 266 -9.99 -0.99 -9.23
N ALA A 267 -8.86 -1.37 -9.81
CA ALA A 267 -8.79 -2.12 -11.06
C ALA A 267 -7.59 -3.08 -11.07
N MET A 268 -7.71 -4.16 -11.83
CA MET A 268 -6.64 -5.15 -12.03
C MET A 268 -5.81 -4.88 -13.30
N ASP A 269 -6.26 -3.95 -14.15
CA ASP A 269 -5.63 -3.60 -15.43
C ASP A 269 -5.52 -2.09 -15.57
N GLU A 270 -4.33 -1.60 -15.94
CA GLU A 270 -4.04 -0.17 -16.01
C GLU A 270 -4.83 0.56 -17.12
N LYS A 271 -5.12 -0.10 -18.24
CA LYS A 271 -5.93 0.50 -19.31
C LYS A 271 -7.38 0.67 -18.89
N VAL A 272 -7.90 -0.32 -18.16
CA VAL A 272 -9.25 -0.27 -17.56
C VAL A 272 -9.32 0.85 -16.51
N ARG A 273 -8.27 1.00 -15.71
CA ARG A 273 -8.13 2.07 -14.73
C ARG A 273 -8.21 3.45 -15.36
N GLU A 274 -7.43 3.69 -16.43
CA GLU A 274 -7.43 4.95 -17.17
C GLU A 274 -8.78 5.25 -17.83
N GLN A 275 -9.39 4.24 -18.45
CA GLN A 275 -10.74 4.36 -19.02
C GLN A 275 -11.78 4.73 -17.95
N ALA A 276 -11.71 4.12 -16.77
CA ALA A 276 -12.61 4.41 -15.67
C ALA A 276 -12.46 5.85 -15.16
N HIS A 277 -11.23 6.36 -15.02
CA HIS A 277 -10.98 7.74 -14.63
C HIS A 277 -11.64 8.74 -15.59
N GLN A 278 -11.50 8.51 -16.89
CA GLN A 278 -12.13 9.35 -17.92
C GLN A 278 -13.67 9.32 -17.81
N LEU A 279 -14.25 8.14 -17.60
CA LEU A 279 -15.69 7.96 -17.46
C LEU A 279 -16.20 8.62 -16.15
N ILE A 280 -15.48 8.49 -15.04
CA ILE A 280 -15.82 9.15 -13.78
C ILE A 280 -15.88 10.67 -13.97
N HIS A 281 -14.85 11.26 -14.58
CA HIS A 281 -14.85 12.69 -14.90
C HIS A 281 -16.03 13.09 -15.79
N GLN A 282 -16.26 12.36 -16.88
CA GLN A 282 -17.31 12.66 -17.84
C GLN A 282 -18.71 12.56 -17.20
N ILE A 283 -19.00 11.45 -16.52
CA ILE A 283 -20.33 11.20 -15.94
C ILE A 283 -20.60 12.19 -14.80
N ALA A 284 -19.65 12.39 -13.89
CA ALA A 284 -19.81 13.33 -12.79
C ALA A 284 -20.08 14.75 -13.29
N THR A 285 -19.23 15.25 -14.20
CA THR A 285 -19.37 16.60 -14.75
C THR A 285 -20.71 16.76 -15.47
N LYS A 286 -21.03 15.86 -16.42
CA LYS A 286 -22.24 16.00 -17.24
C LYS A 286 -23.53 15.84 -16.45
N THR A 287 -23.57 14.97 -15.44
CA THR A 287 -24.74 14.82 -14.59
C THR A 287 -25.00 16.09 -13.79
N VAL A 288 -23.99 16.68 -13.18
CA VAL A 288 -24.13 17.91 -12.37
C VAL A 288 -24.46 19.12 -13.25
N GLU A 289 -23.81 19.26 -14.41
CA GLU A 289 -24.08 20.31 -15.40
C GLU A 289 -25.53 20.29 -15.90
N ALA A 290 -26.12 19.11 -16.08
CA ALA A 290 -27.52 18.95 -16.52
C ALA A 290 -28.50 19.64 -15.55
N PHE A 291 -28.16 19.77 -14.28
CA PHE A 291 -28.96 20.45 -13.26
C PHE A 291 -28.49 21.88 -12.95
N GLY A 292 -27.51 22.39 -13.71
CA GLY A 292 -27.01 23.77 -13.61
C GLY A 292 -26.01 24.00 -12.48
N GLY A 293 -25.39 22.94 -11.97
CA GLY A 293 -24.27 22.98 -11.03
C GLY A 293 -22.92 22.74 -11.70
N THR A 294 -21.87 22.62 -10.89
CA THR A 294 -20.51 22.26 -11.33
C THR A 294 -19.93 21.18 -10.42
N ALA A 295 -19.11 20.27 -10.99
CA ALA A 295 -18.36 19.27 -10.24
C ALA A 295 -16.85 19.50 -10.39
N ALA A 296 -16.16 19.64 -9.27
CA ALA A 296 -14.69 19.59 -9.22
C ALA A 296 -14.29 18.17 -8.82
N ILE A 297 -13.52 17.49 -9.67
CA ILE A 297 -13.12 16.09 -9.48
C ILE A 297 -11.60 16.03 -9.40
N ASN A 298 -11.10 15.44 -8.33
CA ASN A 298 -9.69 15.12 -8.14
C ASN A 298 -9.56 13.62 -7.92
N ILE A 299 -8.84 12.93 -8.81
CA ILE A 299 -8.49 11.52 -8.67
C ILE A 299 -7.00 11.43 -8.37
N VAL A 300 -6.67 11.02 -7.16
CA VAL A 300 -5.29 10.76 -6.76
C VAL A 300 -4.97 9.32 -7.12
N LYS A 301 -4.13 9.17 -8.15
CA LYS A 301 -3.71 7.86 -8.64
C LYS A 301 -2.75 7.24 -7.62
N GLY A 302 -3.16 6.12 -7.05
CA GLY A 302 -2.34 5.33 -6.15
C GLY A 302 -1.54 4.23 -6.87
N TYR A 303 -1.10 3.26 -6.16
CA TYR A 303 -0.34 2.11 -6.66
C TYR A 303 -1.20 0.88 -6.89
#